data_fd6ea6ce4435faba501b803ff071ca07
#
_entry.id   fd6ea6ce4435faba501b803ff071ca07
#
_cell.length_a   1.000
_cell.length_b   1.000
_cell.length_c   1.000
_cell.angle_alpha   90.00
_cell.angle_beta   90.00
_cell.angle_gamma   90.00
#
_symmetry.space_group_name_H-M   'P 1'
#
loop_
_entity.id
_entity.type
_entity.pdbx_description
1 polymer ?
#
loop_
_entity_poly.entity_id
_entity_poly.type
_entity_poly.pdbx_seq_one_letter_code
_entity_poly.pdbx_strand_id
1 'polypeptide(L)' 'MLPLSLLRTAQNHPMLVELKNGETYNGHLVSCDNWMNINLREVICTSRDGDKFWRMPECYVRGSTIKYLRDEIQ' A
#
# COMPACT_ATOMS: atom_id res chain seq x y z
N MET A 1 -11.51 -1.84 -2.59
CA MET A 1 -10.78 -0.82 -1.79
C MET A 1 -11.42 -0.73 -0.42
N LEU A 2 -10.63 -0.56 0.61
CA LEU A 2 -11.15 -0.42 1.96
C LEU A 2 -11.75 0.98 2.17
N PRO A 3 -12.86 1.10 2.91
CA PRO A 3 -13.31 2.40 3.38
C PRO A 3 -12.23 3.06 4.23
N LEU A 4 -12.18 4.39 4.20
CA LEU A 4 -11.17 5.14 4.93
C LEU A 4 -11.18 4.82 6.44
N SER A 5 -12.38 4.63 7.01
CA SER A 5 -12.50 4.30 8.43
C SER A 5 -11.84 2.96 8.77
N LEU A 6 -11.96 1.98 7.88
CA LEU A 6 -11.30 0.67 8.09
C LEU A 6 -9.80 0.78 7.85
N LEU A 7 -9.40 1.59 6.88
CA LEU A 7 -7.97 1.81 6.61
C LEU A 7 -7.28 2.40 7.83
N ARG A 8 -7.92 3.32 8.53
CA ARG A 8 -7.36 3.92 9.73
C ARG A 8 -7.17 2.93 10.87
N THR A 9 -7.99 1.88 10.93
CA THR A 9 -7.83 0.84 11.94
C THR A 9 -6.76 -0.18 11.57
N ALA A 10 -6.26 -0.12 10.34
CA ALA A 10 -5.25 -1.06 9.85
C ALA A 10 -3.81 -0.59 10.08
N GLN A 11 -3.59 0.44 10.90
CA GLN A 11 -2.25 0.92 11.20
C GLN A 11 -1.39 -0.21 11.76
N ASN A 12 -0.16 -0.29 11.28
CA ASN A 12 0.82 -1.32 11.61
C ASN A 12 0.48 -2.70 11.04
N HIS A 13 -0.63 -2.83 10.32
CA HIS A 13 -0.97 -4.09 9.66
C HIS A 13 -0.25 -4.18 8.30
N PRO A 14 0.11 -5.40 7.87
CA PRO A 14 0.62 -5.61 6.51
C PRO A 14 -0.48 -5.29 5.50
N MET A 15 -0.13 -4.52 4.49
CA MET A 15 -1.06 -4.09 3.45
C MET A 15 -0.49 -4.43 2.08
N LEU A 16 -1.37 -4.84 1.18
CA LEU A 16 -1.06 -4.95 -0.24
C LEU A 16 -1.71 -3.79 -0.96
N VAL A 17 -0.91 -3.06 -1.72
CA VAL A 17 -1.38 -1.91 -2.50
C VAL A 17 -1.08 -2.18 -3.96
N GLU A 18 -2.11 -2.25 -4.80
CA GLU A 18 -1.90 -2.33 -6.23
C GLU A 18 -2.13 -0.96 -6.84
N LEU A 19 -1.17 -0.51 -7.63
CA LEU A 19 -1.24 0.77 -8.31
C LEU A 19 -1.88 0.62 -9.70
N LYS A 20 -2.39 1.73 -10.20
CA LYS A 20 -3.01 1.76 -11.54
C LYS A 20 -2.02 1.40 -12.65
N ASN A 21 -0.72 1.58 -12.42
CA ASN A 21 0.30 1.18 -13.39
C ASN A 21 0.66 -0.30 -13.33
N GLY A 22 0.04 -1.07 -12.43
CA GLY A 22 0.25 -2.51 -12.32
C GLY A 22 1.29 -2.93 -11.30
N GLU A 23 2.05 -1.99 -10.73
CA GLU A 23 2.98 -2.32 -9.66
C GLU A 23 2.23 -2.61 -8.37
N THR A 24 2.82 -3.46 -7.52
CA THR A 24 2.26 -3.75 -6.20
C THR A 24 3.28 -3.41 -5.13
N TYR A 25 2.76 -2.88 -4.02
CA TYR A 25 3.56 -2.52 -2.87
C TYR A 25 3.05 -3.29 -1.68
N ASN A 26 3.92 -4.05 -1.04
CA ASN A 26 3.63 -4.74 0.22
C ASN A 26 4.38 -4.06 1.33
N GLY A 27 3.68 -3.65 2.36
CA GLY A 27 4.34 -3.00 3.49
C GLY A 27 3.38 -2.87 4.65
N HIS A 28 3.88 -2.27 5.73
CA HIS A 28 3.07 -2.01 6.92
C HIS A 28 2.54 -0.58 6.84
N LEU A 29 1.25 -0.41 7.06
CA LEU A 29 0.62 0.90 7.03
C LEU A 29 1.06 1.72 8.24
N VAL A 30 1.66 2.88 7.99
CA VAL A 30 2.04 3.82 9.05
C VAL A 30 0.92 4.82 9.28
N SER A 31 0.43 5.43 8.22
CA SER A 31 -0.59 6.47 8.31
C SER A 31 -1.29 6.65 6.97
N CYS A 32 -2.44 7.28 7.02
CA CYS A 32 -3.18 7.66 5.82
C CYS A 32 -3.90 8.98 6.07
N ASP A 33 -4.27 9.66 5.00
CA ASP A 33 -5.05 10.89 5.09
C ASP A 33 -6.41 10.72 4.43
N ASN A 34 -7.19 11.81 4.39
CA ASN A 34 -8.56 11.77 3.86
C ASN A 34 -8.63 11.55 2.35
N TRP A 35 -7.53 11.73 1.64
CA TRP A 35 -7.44 11.50 0.19
C TRP A 35 -6.86 10.12 -0.11
N MET A 36 -6.69 9.31 0.94
CA MET A 36 -6.12 7.97 0.84
C MET A 36 -4.66 7.96 0.37
N ASN A 37 -3.95 9.05 0.58
CA ASN A 37 -2.50 9.01 0.49
C ASN A 37 -2.01 8.21 1.69
N ILE A 38 -1.10 7.29 1.47
CA ILE A 38 -0.67 6.39 2.53
C ILE A 38 0.84 6.37 2.66
N ASN A 39 1.30 6.17 3.88
CA ASN A 39 2.70 5.91 4.17
C ASN A 39 2.84 4.45 4.57
N LEU A 40 3.80 3.79 3.95
CA LEU A 40 4.14 2.40 4.26
C LEU A 40 5.58 2.32 4.73
N ARG A 41 5.86 1.32 5.57
CA ARG A 41 7.23 1.00 5.98
C ARG A 41 7.54 -0.45 5.66
N GLU A 42 8.84 -0.76 5.59
CA GLU A 42 9.31 -2.10 5.28
C GLU A 42 8.64 -2.62 4.01
N VAL A 43 8.82 -1.85 2.94
CA VAL A 43 8.05 -2.02 1.71
C VAL A 43 8.80 -2.91 0.74
N ILE A 44 8.07 -3.82 0.10
CA ILE A 44 8.56 -4.56 -1.06
C ILE A 44 7.71 -4.13 -2.23
N CYS A 45 8.36 -3.55 -3.23
CA CYS A 45 7.71 -3.16 -4.47
C CYS A 45 7.96 -4.23 -5.52
N THR A 46 6.91 -4.68 -6.18
CA THR A 46 7.00 -5.68 -7.24
C THR A 46 6.58 -5.04 -8.55
N SER A 47 7.36 -5.33 -9.61
CA SER A 47 7.07 -4.80 -10.93
C SER A 47 5.75 -5.36 -11.47
N ARG A 48 5.24 -4.70 -12.52
CA ARG A 48 3.97 -5.04 -13.14
C ARG A 48 3.89 -6.51 -13.58
N ASP A 49 5.00 -7.05 -14.13
CA ASP A 49 5.04 -8.43 -14.61
C ASP A 49 5.44 -9.43 -13.51
N GLY A 50 5.72 -8.93 -12.30
CA GLY A 50 6.12 -9.78 -11.20
C GLY A 50 7.56 -10.28 -11.26
N ASP A 51 8.31 -9.80 -12.24
CA ASP A 51 9.65 -10.33 -12.53
C ASP A 51 10.75 -9.67 -11.72
N LYS A 52 10.52 -8.46 -11.26
CA LYS A 52 11.49 -7.70 -10.48
C LYS A 52 10.85 -7.19 -9.21
N PHE A 53 11.65 -7.13 -8.16
CA PHE A 53 11.18 -6.52 -6.92
C PHE A 53 12.35 -5.86 -6.22
N TRP A 54 12.04 -4.89 -5.36
CA TRP A 54 13.04 -4.19 -4.58
C TRP A 54 12.45 -3.74 -3.26
N ARG A 55 13.32 -3.47 -2.29
CA ARG A 55 12.93 -3.12 -0.94
C ARG A 55 13.17 -1.66 -0.67
N MET A 56 12.25 -1.06 0.08
CA MET A 56 12.36 0.33 0.50
C MET A 56 12.01 0.42 1.98
N PRO A 57 12.75 1.20 2.78
CA PRO A 57 12.41 1.34 4.20
C PRO A 57 11.07 2.03 4.41
N GLU A 58 10.75 3.02 3.58
CA GLU A 58 9.51 3.77 3.63
C GLU A 58 9.07 4.15 2.24
N CYS A 59 7.77 4.30 2.06
CA CYS A 59 7.22 4.75 0.79
C CYS A 59 5.93 5.53 1.02
N TYR A 60 5.81 6.67 0.34
CA TYR A 60 4.60 7.46 0.31
C TYR A 60 3.86 7.15 -0.99
N VAL A 61 2.60 6.76 -0.90
CA VAL A 61 1.80 6.39 -2.06
C VAL A 61 0.61 7.33 -2.17
N ARG A 62 0.50 8.03 -3.29
CA ARG A 62 -0.62 8.93 -3.54
C ARG A 62 -1.90 8.13 -3.78
N GLY A 63 -2.99 8.54 -3.10
CA GLY A 63 -4.26 7.86 -3.23
C GLY A 63 -4.77 7.78 -4.66
N SER A 64 -4.53 8.83 -5.46
CA SER A 64 -4.98 8.86 -6.86
C SER A 64 -4.31 7.81 -7.74
N THR A 65 -3.18 7.25 -7.33
CA THR A 65 -2.47 6.22 -8.09
C THR A 65 -2.85 4.81 -7.67
N ILE A 66 -3.63 4.67 -6.60
CA ILE A 66 -3.99 3.37 -6.05
C ILE A 66 -5.19 2.80 -6.80
N LYS A 67 -5.03 1.57 -7.28
CA LYS A 67 -6.13 0.84 -7.88
C LYS A 67 -6.98 0.17 -6.80
N TYR A 68 -6.33 -0.52 -5.85
CA TYR A 68 -7.02 -1.09 -4.68
C TYR A 68 -6.04 -1.36 -3.55
N LEU A 69 -6.62 -1.50 -2.36
CA LEU A 69 -5.91 -1.84 -1.14
C LEU A 69 -6.49 -3.12 -0.58
N ARG A 70 -5.64 -3.93 0.04
CA ARG A 70 -6.09 -5.12 0.74
C ARG A 70 -5.28 -5.29 2.01
N ASP A 71 -5.98 -5.57 3.13
CA ASP A 71 -5.35 -5.95 4.38
C ASP A 71 -4.88 -7.40 4.25
N GLU A 72 -3.59 -7.64 4.50
CA GLU A 72 -3.02 -8.98 4.40
C GLU A 72 -3.44 -9.87 5.57
N ILE A 73 -3.86 -9.28 6.68
CA ILE A 73 -4.39 -10.03 7.81
C ILE A 73 -5.89 -10.17 7.65
N GLN A 74 -6.34 -11.36 7.43
CA GLN A 74 -7.75 -11.66 7.28
C GLN A 74 -8.31 -12.21 8.58
#